data_bd3118137f807d711400ee315eb2cf10
#
_entry.id   bd3118137f807d711400ee315eb2cf10
#
_cell.length_a   1.000
_cell.length_b   1.000
_cell.length_c   1.000
_cell.angle_alpha   90.00
_cell.angle_beta   90.00
_cell.angle_gamma   90.00
#
_symmetry.space_group_name_H-M   'P 1'
#
loop_
_entity.id
_entity.type
_entity.pdbx_description
1 polymer ?
#
loop_
_entity_poly.entity_id
_entity_poly.type
_entity_poly.pdbx_seq_one_letter_code
_entity_poly.pdbx_strand_id
1 'polypeptide(L)'
;MAEIPESHPRKKSLLSRQRIVDATKNGLLADSAMIAHGRGEAFDYLLGEKTSNSARLAIKESASRLIESDNPVISVNGNTVVLAGKSLIRVAAVLNCPIEVNIYYRTE
;
A
#
# COMPACT_ATOMS: atom_id res chain seq x y z
N MET A 1 -7.22 21.47 5.73
CA MET A 1 -8.17 20.37 5.96
C MET A 1 -8.50 20.26 7.43
N ALA A 2 -9.75 20.00 7.74
CA ALA A 2 -10.16 19.82 9.14
C ALA A 2 -9.44 18.63 9.76
N GLU A 3 -9.03 18.79 11.01
CA GLU A 3 -8.37 17.73 11.75
C GLU A 3 -9.36 16.60 12.06
N ILE A 4 -8.91 15.36 11.87
CA ILE A 4 -9.72 14.18 12.15
C ILE A 4 -9.58 13.83 13.63
N PRO A 5 -10.68 13.77 14.42
CA PRO A 5 -10.60 13.42 15.84
C PRO A 5 -9.98 12.02 16.04
N GLU A 6 -9.20 11.86 17.11
CA GLU A 6 -8.63 10.56 17.48
C GLU A 6 -9.71 9.48 17.69
N SER A 7 -10.89 9.89 18.14
CA SER A 7 -12.02 8.98 18.37
C SER A 7 -12.75 8.54 17.10
N HIS A 8 -12.40 9.11 15.94
CA HIS A 8 -13.08 8.74 14.69
C HIS A 8 -12.77 7.29 14.34
N PRO A 9 -13.81 6.44 14.15
CA PRO A 9 -13.60 5.00 13.94
C PRO A 9 -12.83 4.67 12.67
N ARG A 10 -12.86 5.54 11.67
CA ARG A 10 -12.18 5.36 10.38
C ARG A 10 -10.98 6.29 10.22
N LYS A 11 -10.40 6.78 11.30
CA LYS A 11 -9.29 7.72 11.24
C LYS A 11 -8.13 7.22 10.38
N LYS A 12 -7.73 5.96 10.57
CA LYS A 12 -6.63 5.36 9.80
C LYS A 12 -6.90 5.35 8.30
N SER A 13 -8.11 4.97 7.91
CA SER A 13 -8.52 4.95 6.49
C SER A 13 -8.52 6.35 5.89
N LEU A 14 -9.03 7.34 6.63
CA LEU A 14 -9.06 8.72 6.17
C LEU A 14 -7.66 9.32 6.05
N LEU A 15 -6.74 8.99 6.95
CA LEU A 15 -5.34 9.42 6.86
C LEU A 15 -4.64 8.79 5.65
N SER A 16 -4.88 7.52 5.37
CA SER A 16 -4.35 6.85 4.18
C SER A 16 -4.84 7.53 2.90
N ARG A 17 -6.14 7.82 2.82
CA ARG A 17 -6.73 8.57 1.71
C ARG A 17 -6.06 9.93 1.54
N GLN A 18 -5.81 10.64 2.63
CA GLN A 18 -5.16 11.95 2.59
C GLN A 18 -3.75 11.86 2.02
N ARG A 19 -2.98 10.81 2.34
CA ARG A 19 -1.66 10.59 1.75
C ARG A 19 -1.73 10.45 0.24
N ILE A 20 -2.72 9.73 -0.28
CA ILE A 20 -2.93 9.58 -1.72
C ILE A 20 -3.29 10.93 -2.36
N VAL A 21 -4.19 11.69 -1.74
CA VAL A 21 -4.57 13.02 -2.21
C VAL A 21 -3.35 13.94 -2.27
N ASP A 22 -2.56 13.99 -1.22
CA ASP A 22 -1.37 14.84 -1.16
C ASP A 22 -0.34 14.44 -2.21
N ALA A 23 -0.11 13.15 -2.40
CA ALA A 23 0.81 12.64 -3.41
C ALA A 23 0.34 13.00 -4.83
N THR A 24 -0.96 12.96 -5.09
CA THR A 24 -1.55 13.38 -6.38
C THR A 24 -1.32 14.87 -6.59
N LYS A 25 -1.57 15.70 -5.59
CA LYS A 25 -1.36 17.14 -5.67
C LYS A 25 0.11 17.50 -5.92
N ASN A 26 1.03 16.72 -5.37
CA ASN A 26 2.46 16.92 -5.54
C ASN A 26 3.02 16.31 -6.83
N GLY A 27 2.17 15.77 -7.69
CA GLY A 27 2.57 15.21 -8.97
C GLY A 27 3.24 13.84 -8.88
N LEU A 28 3.18 13.17 -7.74
CA LEU A 28 3.77 11.85 -7.54
C LEU A 28 2.87 10.72 -8.04
N LEU A 29 1.56 10.96 -8.11
CA LEU A 29 0.57 9.98 -8.56
C LEU A 29 -0.33 10.59 -9.63
N ALA A 30 -0.76 9.77 -10.57
CA ALA A 30 -1.80 10.13 -11.53
C ALA A 30 -3.19 10.19 -10.86
N ASP A 31 -4.12 10.91 -11.46
CA ASP A 31 -5.49 11.03 -10.92
C ASP A 31 -6.19 9.66 -10.79
N SER A 32 -5.89 8.73 -11.68
CA SER A 32 -6.43 7.37 -11.63
C SER A 32 -6.08 6.61 -10.35
N ALA A 33 -5.03 7.02 -9.64
CA ALA A 33 -4.64 6.43 -8.36
C ALA A 33 -5.75 6.58 -7.31
N MET A 34 -6.49 7.68 -7.35
CA MET A 34 -7.62 7.92 -6.44
C MET A 34 -8.75 6.92 -6.67
N ILE A 35 -9.00 6.55 -7.93
CA ILE A 35 -10.04 5.58 -8.29
C ILE A 35 -9.65 4.20 -7.74
N ALA A 36 -8.43 3.77 -7.97
CA ALA A 36 -7.93 2.48 -7.47
C ALA A 36 -7.96 2.42 -5.94
N HIS A 37 -7.52 3.49 -5.27
CA HIS A 37 -7.55 3.58 -3.81
C HIS A 37 -8.98 3.51 -3.27
N GLY A 38 -9.93 4.21 -3.91
CA GLY A 38 -11.34 4.21 -3.50
C GLY A 38 -11.97 2.82 -3.57
N ARG A 39 -11.62 2.02 -4.57
CA ARG A 39 -12.07 0.62 -4.66
C ARG A 39 -11.53 -0.21 -3.50
N GLY A 40 -10.25 -0.10 -3.20
CA GLY A 40 -9.63 -0.81 -2.09
C GLY A 40 -10.25 -0.40 -0.76
N GLU A 41 -10.47 0.88 -0.55
CA GLU A 41 -11.11 1.42 0.65
C GLU A 41 -12.53 0.89 0.83
N ALA A 42 -13.31 0.79 -0.26
CA ALA A 42 -14.65 0.25 -0.20
C ALA A 42 -14.66 -1.22 0.23
N PHE A 43 -13.77 -2.04 -0.34
CA PHE A 43 -13.62 -3.43 0.07
C PHE A 43 -13.18 -3.55 1.51
N ASP A 44 -12.22 -2.76 1.92
CA ASP A 44 -11.71 -2.75 3.30
C ASP A 44 -12.83 -2.43 4.29
N TYR A 45 -13.66 -1.44 3.97
CA TYR A 45 -14.82 -1.10 4.78
C TYR A 45 -15.80 -2.27 4.91
N LEU A 46 -16.12 -2.94 3.81
CA LEU A 46 -17.04 -4.08 3.80
C LEU A 46 -16.50 -5.26 4.61
N LEU A 47 -15.18 -5.43 4.67
CA LEU A 47 -14.52 -6.51 5.42
C LEU A 47 -14.22 -6.14 6.87
N GLY A 48 -14.64 -4.95 7.33
CA GLY A 48 -14.52 -4.51 8.71
C GLY A 48 -13.22 -3.79 9.06
N GLU A 49 -12.46 -3.39 8.06
CA GLU A 49 -11.21 -2.61 8.21
C GLU A 49 -10.18 -3.28 9.13
N LYS A 50 -10.08 -4.61 9.03
CA LYS A 50 -9.08 -5.40 9.78
C LYS A 50 -8.65 -6.62 8.96
N THR A 51 -7.45 -7.07 9.25
CA THR A 51 -6.90 -8.26 8.60
C THR A 51 -7.68 -9.50 9.01
N SER A 52 -8.32 -10.16 8.04
CA SER A 52 -9.07 -11.39 8.29
C SER A 52 -8.13 -12.56 8.60
N ASN A 53 -8.67 -13.65 9.14
CA ASN A 53 -7.87 -14.85 9.40
C ASN A 53 -7.26 -15.44 8.13
N SER A 54 -8.01 -15.47 7.04
CA SER A 54 -7.50 -15.95 5.75
C SER A 54 -6.37 -15.04 5.23
N ALA A 55 -6.51 -13.73 5.40
CA ALA A 55 -5.46 -12.78 5.02
C ALA A 55 -4.19 -12.97 5.86
N ARG A 56 -4.32 -13.23 7.16
CA ARG A 56 -3.16 -13.52 8.02
C ARG A 56 -2.41 -14.77 7.58
N LEU A 57 -3.14 -15.82 7.23
CA LEU A 57 -2.55 -17.04 6.70
C LEU A 57 -1.83 -16.78 5.38
N ALA A 58 -2.44 -16.00 4.50
CA ALA A 58 -1.81 -15.61 3.23
C ALA A 58 -0.53 -14.81 3.44
N ILE A 59 -0.51 -13.91 4.40
CA ILE A 59 0.69 -13.12 4.74
C ILE A 59 1.81 -14.04 5.22
N LYS A 60 1.51 -14.98 6.11
CA LYS A 60 2.51 -15.97 6.60
C LYS A 60 3.06 -16.81 5.47
N GLU A 61 2.20 -17.30 4.60
CA GLU A 61 2.61 -18.11 3.46
C GLU A 61 3.49 -17.29 2.49
N SER A 62 3.09 -16.06 2.21
CA SER A 62 3.86 -15.15 1.35
C SER A 62 5.26 -14.89 1.93
N ALA A 63 5.34 -14.63 3.22
CA ALA A 63 6.62 -14.41 3.91
C ALA A 63 7.53 -15.63 3.80
N SER A 64 6.99 -16.82 4.03
CA SER A 64 7.74 -18.08 3.92
C SER A 64 8.29 -18.29 2.52
N ARG A 65 7.46 -18.06 1.51
CA ARG A 65 7.88 -18.20 0.11
C ARG A 65 8.96 -17.20 -0.28
N LEU A 66 8.86 -15.97 0.18
CA LEU A 66 9.88 -14.96 -0.06
C LEU A 66 11.21 -15.34 0.60
N ILE A 67 11.19 -15.81 1.84
CA ILE A 67 12.38 -16.24 2.57
C ILE A 67 13.06 -17.44 1.89
N GLU A 68 12.28 -18.39 1.39
CA GLU A 68 12.78 -19.60 0.74
C GLU A 68 13.22 -19.39 -0.70
N SER A 69 12.80 -18.28 -1.33
CA SER A 69 13.15 -18.00 -2.73
C SER A 69 14.61 -17.59 -2.89
N ASP A 70 15.25 -18.09 -3.94
CA ASP A 70 16.64 -17.75 -4.24
C ASP A 70 16.78 -16.31 -4.75
N ASN A 71 15.84 -15.84 -5.55
CA ASN A 71 15.87 -14.50 -6.15
C ASN A 71 14.51 -13.81 -6.03
N PRO A 72 14.07 -13.47 -4.82
CA PRO A 72 12.81 -12.76 -4.67
C PRO A 72 12.90 -11.32 -5.18
N VAL A 73 11.77 -10.76 -5.57
CA VAL A 73 11.66 -9.36 -5.99
C VAL A 73 10.36 -8.79 -5.42
N ILE A 74 10.40 -7.54 -5.01
CA ILE A 74 9.21 -6.81 -4.57
C ILE A 74 8.85 -5.81 -5.65
N SER A 75 7.64 -5.94 -6.22
CA SER A 75 7.16 -5.03 -7.26
C SER A 75 6.06 -4.14 -6.67
N VAL A 76 6.19 -2.83 -6.83
CA VAL A 76 5.29 -1.85 -6.24
C VAL A 76 4.74 -0.90 -7.29
N ASN A 77 3.52 -0.46 -7.11
CA ASN A 77 2.92 0.64 -7.87
C ASN A 77 2.93 1.94 -7.05
N GLY A 78 2.45 3.03 -7.65
CA GLY A 78 2.49 4.34 -7.00
C GLY A 78 1.76 4.38 -5.66
N ASN A 79 0.55 3.82 -5.58
CA ASN A 79 -0.22 3.79 -4.33
C ASN A 79 0.51 3.00 -3.23
N THR A 80 1.10 1.89 -3.59
CA THR A 80 1.88 1.06 -2.65
C THR A 80 3.10 1.83 -2.13
N VAL A 81 3.80 2.55 -2.99
CA VAL A 81 4.93 3.39 -2.58
C VAL A 81 4.50 4.43 -1.54
N VAL A 82 3.38 5.11 -1.80
CA VAL A 82 2.88 6.16 -0.91
C VAL A 82 2.46 5.60 0.44
N LEU A 83 1.75 4.47 0.46
CA LEU A 83 1.15 3.92 1.68
C LEU A 83 2.07 2.99 2.46
N ALA A 84 2.93 2.24 1.77
CA ALA A 84 3.72 1.18 2.39
C ALA A 84 5.20 1.18 2.00
N GLY A 85 5.69 2.22 1.34
CA GLY A 85 7.06 2.25 0.81
C GLY A 85 8.13 2.00 1.87
N LYS A 86 8.03 2.66 3.02
CA LYS A 86 9.00 2.50 4.11
C LYS A 86 9.03 1.07 4.64
N SER A 87 7.87 0.46 4.84
CA SER A 87 7.78 -0.93 5.31
C SER A 87 8.36 -1.90 4.30
N LEU A 88 8.10 -1.69 3.02
CA LEU A 88 8.61 -2.56 1.95
C LEU A 88 10.12 -2.44 1.77
N ILE A 89 10.68 -1.24 1.96
CA ILE A 89 12.15 -1.07 1.97
C ILE A 89 12.78 -1.90 3.09
N ARG A 90 12.18 -1.92 4.27
CA ARG A 90 12.66 -2.75 5.39
C ARG A 90 12.58 -4.24 5.06
N VAL A 91 11.49 -4.68 4.46
CA VAL A 91 11.34 -6.08 4.04
C VAL A 91 12.39 -6.43 3.00
N ALA A 92 12.60 -5.58 2.00
CA ALA A 92 13.62 -5.78 0.97
C ALA A 92 15.03 -5.87 1.56
N ALA A 93 15.33 -5.04 2.56
CA ALA A 93 16.62 -5.07 3.24
C ALA A 93 16.83 -6.39 3.99
N VAL A 94 15.82 -6.88 4.70
CA VAL A 94 15.87 -8.16 5.40
C VAL A 94 16.09 -9.32 4.44
N LEU A 95 15.39 -9.31 3.30
CA LEU A 95 15.48 -10.36 2.28
C LEU A 95 16.68 -10.18 1.36
N ASN A 96 17.35 -9.03 1.41
CA ASN A 96 18.42 -8.66 0.48
C ASN A 96 17.97 -8.80 -0.97
N CYS A 97 16.80 -8.23 -1.28
CA CYS A 97 16.21 -8.31 -2.61
C CYS A 97 15.93 -6.93 -3.21
N PRO A 98 15.85 -6.83 -4.54
CA PRO A 98 15.52 -5.56 -5.19
C PRO A 98 14.04 -5.21 -5.07
N ILE A 99 13.74 -3.92 -5.20
CA ILE A 99 12.39 -3.41 -5.35
C ILE A 99 12.25 -2.89 -6.77
N GLU A 100 11.24 -3.39 -7.49
CA GLU A 100 10.85 -2.89 -8.79
C GLU A 100 9.72 -1.89 -8.63
N VAL A 101 9.84 -0.69 -9.22
CA VAL A 101 8.75 0.27 -9.26
C VAL A 101 8.03 0.13 -10.60
N ASN A 102 6.79 -0.30 -10.55
CA ASN A 102 5.98 -0.50 -11.74
C ASN A 102 5.35 0.83 -12.17
N ILE A 103 5.65 1.26 -13.38
CA ILE A 103 5.13 2.49 -13.97
C ILE A 103 4.21 2.10 -15.13
N TYR A 104 2.91 2.32 -14.95
CA TYR A 104 1.92 2.00 -15.97
C TYR A 104 1.95 3.02 -17.12
N TYR A 105 1.99 4.31 -16.78
CA TYR A 105 2.12 5.39 -17.75
C TYR A 105 3.48 6.05 -17.61
N ARG A 106 4.21 6.16 -18.73
CA ARG A 106 5.46 6.92 -18.78
C ARG A 106 5.20 8.26 -19.43
N THR A 107 5.69 9.31 -18.80
CA THR A 107 5.79 10.63 -19.43
C THR A 107 7.23 10.85 -19.84
N GLU A 108 7.43 11.42 -21.02
CA GLU A 108 8.75 11.80 -21.50
C GLU A 108 9.30 13.01 -20.74
#